data_efbf59923c8db3ef92b422d5e9ed61d3
#
_entry.id   efbf59923c8db3ef92b422d5e9ed61d3
#
_cell.length_a   1.000
_cell.length_b   1.000
_cell.length_c   1.000
_cell.angle_alpha   90.00
_cell.angle_beta   90.00
_cell.angle_gamma   90.00
#
_symmetry.space_group_name_H-M   'P 1'
#
loop_
_entity.id
_entity.type
_entity.pdbx_description
1 polymer ?
#
loop_
_entity_poly.entity_id
_entity_poly.type
_entity_poly.pdbx_seq_one_letter_code
_entity_poly.pdbx_strand_id
1 'polypeptide(L)'
;MIKRMYWVAAAAVACVLSADAAFDARPVSIAYRTRKEGSVDVAGIRFNLPRGHNDSVTGLDVGFIGLCTYMYGVQANVLGSLVKDRAGALQVSLYNDVDGLLTGVQVAGWNNARGGEGLQIGLLNLSDEFYGVQVGLINRANLLRGFQIGVINVIRGARVPFVPVVNVGF
;
A
#
# COMPACT_ATOMS: atom_id res chain seq x y z
N MET A 1 -5.36 3.70 22.58
CA MET A 1 -6.52 3.15 21.85
C MET A 1 -6.21 2.84 20.37
N ILE A 2 -5.37 3.61 19.73
CA ILE A 2 -5.01 3.48 18.29
C ILE A 2 -4.13 2.25 17.99
N LYS A 3 -3.23 1.82 18.89
CA LYS A 3 -2.43 0.59 18.71
C LYS A 3 -3.30 -0.68 18.53
N ARG A 4 -4.51 -0.71 19.08
CA ARG A 4 -5.43 -1.86 18.93
C ARG A 4 -6.09 -1.94 17.55
N MET A 5 -6.25 -0.82 16.83
CA MET A 5 -6.85 -0.81 15.50
C MET A 5 -5.90 -1.37 14.42
N TYR A 6 -4.58 -1.17 14.59
CA TYR A 6 -3.58 -1.83 13.73
C TYR A 6 -3.62 -3.36 13.88
N TRP A 7 -3.92 -3.87 15.09
CA TRP A 7 -3.98 -5.30 15.35
C TRP A 7 -5.20 -5.98 14.72
N VAL A 8 -6.31 -5.29 14.54
CA VAL A 8 -7.51 -5.88 13.93
C VAL A 8 -7.34 -6.00 12.41
N ALA A 9 -6.82 -4.97 11.75
CA ALA A 9 -6.51 -5.05 10.32
C ALA A 9 -5.31 -5.98 10.06
N ALA A 10 -4.27 -5.93 10.91
CA ALA A 10 -3.17 -6.86 10.87
C ALA A 10 -3.61 -8.30 11.16
N ALA A 11 -4.59 -8.52 12.05
CA ALA A 11 -5.12 -9.85 12.33
C ALA A 11 -5.95 -10.40 11.16
N ALA A 12 -6.74 -9.58 10.47
CA ALA A 12 -7.45 -10.00 9.27
C ALA A 12 -6.48 -10.36 8.13
N VAL A 13 -5.45 -9.55 7.93
CA VAL A 13 -4.36 -9.83 6.97
C VAL A 13 -3.52 -11.01 7.45
N ALA A 14 -3.21 -11.11 8.75
CA ALA A 14 -2.46 -12.24 9.32
C ALA A 14 -3.25 -13.56 9.27
N CYS A 15 -4.57 -13.53 9.43
CA CYS A 15 -5.41 -14.72 9.27
C CYS A 15 -5.39 -15.28 7.83
N VAL A 16 -5.29 -14.38 6.84
CA VAL A 16 -5.08 -14.75 5.43
C VAL A 16 -3.62 -15.18 5.18
N LEU A 17 -2.67 -14.62 5.94
CA LEU A 17 -1.24 -14.97 5.84
C LEU A 17 -0.89 -16.28 6.56
N SER A 18 -1.62 -16.69 7.59
CA SER A 18 -1.40 -17.94 8.32
C SER A 18 -2.02 -19.18 7.64
N ALA A 19 -2.78 -19.03 6.58
CA ALA A 19 -3.19 -20.11 5.70
C ALA A 19 -2.03 -20.70 4.85
N ASP A 20 -0.79 -20.30 5.14
CA ASP A 20 0.43 -20.65 4.40
C ASP A 20 0.82 -22.15 4.45
N ALA A 21 0.17 -22.96 5.27
CA ALA A 21 0.63 -24.36 5.45
C ALA A 21 0.09 -25.35 4.39
N ALA A 22 -0.80 -24.94 3.49
CA ALA A 22 -1.51 -25.89 2.64
C ALA A 22 -1.52 -25.58 1.12
N PHE A 23 -1.03 -24.44 0.67
CA PHE A 23 -1.11 -24.08 -0.74
C PHE A 23 0.16 -23.36 -1.24
N ASP A 24 1.14 -24.14 -1.68
CA ASP A 24 2.30 -23.63 -2.46
C ASP A 24 1.85 -23.33 -3.91
N ALA A 25 0.95 -22.37 -4.05
CA ALA A 25 0.52 -21.88 -5.34
C ALA A 25 1.55 -20.89 -5.84
N ARG A 26 2.44 -21.35 -6.71
CA ARG A 26 3.41 -20.48 -7.39
C ARG A 26 2.65 -19.51 -8.29
N PRO A 27 2.91 -18.21 -8.21
CA PRO A 27 2.28 -17.25 -9.10
C PRO A 27 2.64 -17.59 -10.54
N VAL A 28 1.62 -17.67 -11.39
CA VAL A 28 1.84 -17.82 -12.83
C VAL A 28 2.30 -16.47 -13.36
N SER A 29 3.57 -16.35 -13.63
CA SER A 29 4.12 -15.14 -14.25
C SER A 29 4.37 -15.41 -15.73
N ILE A 30 3.65 -14.70 -16.59
CA ILE A 30 3.98 -14.57 -18.01
C ILE A 30 4.96 -13.39 -18.09
N ALA A 31 6.23 -13.64 -17.80
CA ALA A 31 7.21 -12.58 -17.69
C ALA A 31 8.64 -13.06 -17.87
N TYR A 32 9.46 -12.14 -18.28
CA TYR A 32 10.91 -12.32 -18.34
C TYR A 32 11.46 -12.44 -16.91
N ARG A 33 12.02 -13.59 -16.57
CA ARG A 33 12.57 -13.91 -15.25
C ARG A 33 14.07 -13.70 -15.25
N THR A 34 14.54 -12.62 -14.68
CA THR A 34 15.96 -12.45 -14.37
C THR A 34 16.24 -12.98 -12.97
N ARG A 35 17.12 -13.95 -12.84
CA ARG A 35 17.56 -14.51 -11.58
C ARG A 35 18.89 -13.87 -11.22
N LYS A 36 18.89 -12.95 -10.26
CA LYS A 36 20.09 -12.58 -9.53
C LYS A 36 20.09 -13.40 -8.23
N GLU A 37 21.22 -13.95 -7.82
CA GLU A 37 21.37 -14.89 -6.69
C GLU A 37 20.32 -14.72 -5.57
N GLY A 38 19.37 -15.67 -5.48
CA GLY A 38 18.36 -15.72 -4.40
C GLY A 38 17.09 -14.88 -4.60
N SER A 39 17.04 -13.93 -5.52
CA SER A 39 15.88 -13.07 -5.78
C SER A 39 15.13 -13.45 -7.05
N VAL A 40 13.82 -13.33 -7.02
CA VAL A 40 12.98 -13.56 -8.20
C VAL A 40 12.33 -12.24 -8.59
N ASP A 41 12.85 -11.65 -9.66
CA ASP A 41 12.31 -10.45 -10.26
C ASP A 41 11.31 -10.79 -11.36
N VAL A 42 10.22 -10.08 -11.43
CA VAL A 42 9.20 -10.21 -12.47
C VAL A 42 9.15 -8.92 -13.27
N ALA A 43 9.41 -9.01 -14.56
CA ALA A 43 9.18 -7.91 -15.50
C ALA A 43 8.10 -8.32 -16.50
N GLY A 44 6.92 -7.69 -16.46
CA GLY A 44 5.78 -8.01 -17.30
C GLY A 44 4.49 -8.17 -16.53
N ILE A 45 3.80 -9.30 -16.66
CA ILE A 45 2.51 -9.56 -15.99
C ILE A 45 2.68 -10.67 -14.96
N ARG A 46 2.22 -10.41 -13.74
CA ARG A 46 2.16 -11.38 -12.64
C ARG A 46 0.70 -11.63 -12.25
N PHE A 47 0.33 -12.89 -12.14
CA PHE A 47 -0.96 -13.31 -11.60
C PHE A 47 -0.77 -13.98 -10.24
N ASN A 48 -1.42 -13.45 -9.20
CA ASN A 48 -1.34 -13.91 -7.82
C ASN A 48 -2.60 -14.68 -7.43
N LEU A 49 -2.47 -15.98 -7.26
CA LEU A 49 -3.56 -16.86 -6.83
C LEU A 49 -3.02 -17.92 -5.85
N PRO A 50 -3.38 -17.90 -4.57
CA PRO A 50 -4.03 -16.81 -3.82
C PRO A 50 -3.05 -15.70 -3.41
N ARG A 51 -1.73 -15.95 -3.42
CA ARG A 51 -0.68 -15.03 -2.98
C ARG A 51 0.54 -15.08 -3.88
N GLY A 52 1.05 -13.90 -4.26
CA GLY A 52 2.33 -13.78 -4.93
C GLY A 52 3.38 -13.15 -4.02
N HIS A 53 4.59 -13.73 -3.98
CA HIS A 53 5.73 -13.16 -3.27
C HIS A 53 6.93 -13.11 -4.21
N ASN A 54 7.44 -11.89 -4.44
CA ASN A 54 8.60 -11.64 -5.30
C ASN A 54 9.43 -10.48 -4.71
N ASP A 55 10.70 -10.41 -5.07
CA ASP A 55 11.54 -9.29 -4.62
C ASP A 55 11.22 -8.03 -5.40
N SER A 56 11.19 -8.09 -6.71
CA SER A 56 10.85 -6.95 -7.56
C SER A 56 9.77 -7.32 -8.57
N VAL A 57 8.82 -6.42 -8.77
CA VAL A 57 7.80 -6.52 -9.81
C VAL A 57 7.76 -5.23 -10.60
N THR A 58 8.01 -5.35 -11.89
CA THR A 58 7.92 -4.24 -12.84
C THR A 58 6.89 -4.56 -13.91
N GLY A 59 5.80 -3.82 -13.95
CA GLY A 59 4.71 -4.02 -14.90
C GLY A 59 3.35 -4.15 -14.26
N LEU A 60 2.58 -5.18 -14.61
CA LEU A 60 1.23 -5.42 -14.12
C LEU A 60 1.20 -6.58 -13.14
N ASP A 61 0.68 -6.33 -11.97
CA ASP A 61 0.46 -7.32 -10.91
C ASP A 61 -1.04 -7.42 -10.59
N VAL A 62 -1.62 -8.59 -10.84
CA VAL A 62 -3.06 -8.82 -10.67
C VAL A 62 -3.30 -10.09 -9.86
N GLY A 63 -4.20 -10.03 -8.89
CA GLY A 63 -4.53 -11.22 -8.11
C GLY A 63 -5.34 -10.97 -6.85
N PHE A 64 -5.14 -11.82 -5.86
CA PHE A 64 -5.79 -11.66 -4.56
C PHE A 64 -4.90 -10.91 -3.57
N ILE A 65 -3.66 -11.36 -3.39
CA ILE A 65 -2.68 -10.70 -2.51
C ILE A 65 -1.34 -10.64 -3.22
N GLY A 66 -0.85 -9.44 -3.45
CA GLY A 66 0.46 -9.18 -4.01
C GLY A 66 1.45 -8.70 -2.94
N LEU A 67 2.57 -9.42 -2.78
CA LEU A 67 3.67 -9.01 -1.92
C LEU A 67 4.93 -8.85 -2.76
N CYS A 68 5.65 -7.75 -2.53
CA CYS A 68 6.98 -7.54 -3.13
C CYS A 68 7.80 -6.56 -2.28
N THR A 69 9.09 -6.52 -2.53
CA THR A 69 9.96 -5.53 -1.91
C THR A 69 9.94 -4.24 -2.74
N TYR A 70 9.98 -4.37 -4.05
CA TYR A 70 9.93 -3.26 -5.00
C TYR A 70 8.78 -3.45 -5.98
N MET A 71 7.97 -2.40 -6.18
CA MET A 71 6.88 -2.40 -7.17
C MET A 71 7.00 -1.20 -8.09
N TYR A 72 7.03 -1.45 -9.39
CA TYR A 72 6.99 -0.40 -10.42
C TYR A 72 5.95 -0.73 -11.48
N GLY A 73 4.91 0.12 -11.60
CA GLY A 73 3.85 -0.06 -12.59
C GLY A 73 2.44 -0.08 -11.98
N VAL A 74 1.65 -1.10 -12.25
CA VAL A 74 0.27 -1.21 -11.77
C VAL A 74 0.09 -2.49 -10.95
N GLN A 75 -0.41 -2.33 -9.74
CA GLN A 75 -0.73 -3.43 -8.84
C GLN A 75 -2.22 -3.40 -8.52
N ALA A 76 -2.96 -4.39 -9.00
CA ALA A 76 -4.41 -4.52 -8.83
C ALA A 76 -4.74 -5.86 -8.17
N ASN A 77 -4.95 -5.83 -6.87
CA ASN A 77 -5.25 -7.02 -6.09
C ASN A 77 -6.59 -6.87 -5.35
N VAL A 78 -7.34 -7.96 -5.23
CA VAL A 78 -8.66 -7.90 -4.59
C VAL A 78 -8.54 -7.57 -3.10
N LEU A 79 -7.67 -8.25 -2.38
CA LEU A 79 -7.58 -8.14 -0.92
C LEU A 79 -6.47 -7.19 -0.48
N GLY A 80 -5.26 -7.33 -1.04
CA GLY A 80 -4.15 -6.54 -0.55
C GLY A 80 -2.96 -6.43 -1.48
N SER A 81 -2.35 -5.26 -1.45
CA SER A 81 -1.12 -4.93 -2.14
C SER A 81 -0.10 -4.45 -1.12
N LEU A 82 0.94 -5.26 -0.87
CA LEU A 82 1.93 -4.99 0.16
C LEU A 82 3.32 -4.85 -0.45
N VAL A 83 3.94 -3.71 -0.20
CA VAL A 83 5.30 -3.40 -0.67
C VAL A 83 6.19 -3.03 0.52
N LYS A 84 7.33 -3.70 0.63
CA LYS A 84 8.21 -3.53 1.82
C LYS A 84 9.07 -2.28 1.75
N ASP A 85 9.59 -1.92 0.57
CA ASP A 85 10.56 -0.84 0.47
C ASP A 85 10.08 0.30 -0.42
N ARG A 86 9.88 0.08 -1.72
CA ARG A 86 9.48 1.15 -2.64
C ARG A 86 8.37 0.75 -3.59
N ALA A 87 7.39 1.62 -3.70
CA ALA A 87 6.33 1.53 -4.69
C ALA A 87 6.34 2.78 -5.59
N GLY A 88 6.77 2.63 -6.84
CA GLY A 88 6.57 3.57 -7.92
C GLY A 88 5.37 3.12 -8.76
N ALA A 89 4.15 3.21 -8.21
CA ALA A 89 3.04 2.45 -8.75
C ALA A 89 1.66 3.12 -8.58
N LEU A 90 0.72 2.64 -9.41
CA LEU A 90 -0.70 2.69 -9.11
C LEU A 90 -1.09 1.40 -8.39
N GLN A 91 -1.52 1.50 -7.13
CA GLN A 91 -2.00 0.37 -6.35
C GLN A 91 -3.51 0.48 -6.14
N VAL A 92 -4.23 -0.59 -6.49
CA VAL A 92 -5.69 -0.69 -6.33
C VAL A 92 -6.01 -1.99 -5.62
N SER A 93 -6.58 -1.92 -4.43
CA SER A 93 -7.01 -3.10 -3.67
C SER A 93 -7.96 -2.72 -2.52
N LEU A 94 -8.34 -3.68 -1.70
CA LEU A 94 -9.08 -3.37 -0.47
C LEU A 94 -8.15 -2.77 0.60
N TYR A 95 -6.88 -3.23 0.64
CA TYR A 95 -5.84 -2.78 1.56
C TYR A 95 -4.52 -2.59 0.81
N ASN A 96 -3.98 -1.36 0.82
CA ASN A 96 -2.65 -1.05 0.32
C ASN A 96 -1.70 -0.70 1.47
N ASP A 97 -0.52 -1.29 1.45
CA ASP A 97 0.52 -1.01 2.44
C ASP A 97 1.89 -0.86 1.78
N VAL A 98 2.55 0.25 2.03
CA VAL A 98 3.93 0.51 1.64
C VAL A 98 4.73 0.83 2.89
N ASP A 99 5.52 -0.14 3.34
CA ASP A 99 6.34 0.00 4.56
C ASP A 99 7.56 0.92 4.37
N GLY A 100 7.82 1.36 3.16
CA GLY A 100 8.86 2.32 2.78
C GLY A 100 8.31 3.55 2.05
N LEU A 101 8.84 3.83 0.86
CA LEU A 101 8.51 5.03 0.09
C LEU A 101 7.52 4.73 -1.03
N LEU A 102 6.42 5.46 -1.03
CA LEU A 102 5.45 5.50 -2.12
C LEU A 102 5.76 6.67 -3.05
N THR A 103 5.80 6.41 -4.35
CA THR A 103 5.74 7.44 -5.39
C THR A 103 4.63 7.06 -6.36
N GLY A 104 3.49 7.71 -6.28
CA GLY A 104 2.36 7.35 -7.15
C GLY A 104 0.98 7.47 -6.52
N VAL A 105 0.12 6.50 -6.80
CA VAL A 105 -1.29 6.54 -6.41
C VAL A 105 -1.69 5.25 -5.68
N GLN A 106 -2.34 5.41 -4.54
CA GLN A 106 -3.00 4.32 -3.82
C GLN A 106 -4.52 4.54 -3.81
N VAL A 107 -5.27 3.53 -4.22
CA VAL A 107 -6.74 3.52 -4.16
C VAL A 107 -7.18 2.27 -3.41
N ALA A 108 -7.73 2.44 -2.21
CA ALA A 108 -8.19 1.30 -1.40
C ALA A 108 -9.24 1.71 -0.36
N GLY A 109 -9.87 0.73 0.29
CA GLY A 109 -10.59 0.99 1.54
C GLY A 109 -9.66 1.54 2.63
N TRP A 110 -8.44 0.98 2.69
CA TRP A 110 -7.39 1.41 3.63
C TRP A 110 -6.05 1.53 2.90
N ASN A 111 -5.50 2.73 2.88
CA ASN A 111 -4.16 3.01 2.39
C ASN A 111 -3.21 3.32 3.55
N ASN A 112 -2.06 2.70 3.54
CA ASN A 112 -0.98 2.98 4.47
C ASN A 112 0.34 3.18 3.71
N ALA A 113 1.11 4.20 4.08
CA ALA A 113 2.46 4.41 3.57
C ALA A 113 3.32 5.01 4.67
N ARG A 114 4.53 4.50 4.89
CA ARG A 114 5.43 5.13 5.85
C ARG A 114 5.83 6.51 5.37
N GLY A 115 6.21 6.64 4.11
CA GLY A 115 6.54 7.92 3.50
C GLY A 115 6.28 7.93 2.01
N GLY A 116 6.38 9.12 1.40
CA GLY A 116 6.31 9.22 -0.05
C GLY A 116 5.57 10.43 -0.58
N GLU A 117 5.30 10.36 -1.88
CA GLU A 117 4.66 11.44 -2.62
C GLU A 117 3.59 10.92 -3.59
N GLY A 118 2.53 11.70 -3.77
CA GLY A 118 1.48 11.39 -4.72
C GLY A 118 0.06 11.55 -4.17
N LEU A 119 -0.79 10.53 -4.37
CA LEU A 119 -2.20 10.58 -4.06
C LEU A 119 -2.65 9.31 -3.34
N GLN A 120 -3.35 9.48 -2.22
CA GLN A 120 -4.05 8.39 -1.53
C GLN A 120 -5.56 8.66 -1.56
N ILE A 121 -6.33 7.72 -2.09
CA ILE A 121 -7.80 7.78 -2.16
C ILE A 121 -8.36 6.56 -1.43
N GLY A 122 -9.19 6.78 -0.40
CA GLY A 122 -9.77 5.67 0.35
C GLY A 122 -10.70 6.09 1.47
N LEU A 123 -11.20 5.14 2.21
CA LEU A 123 -11.94 5.44 3.42
C LEU A 123 -10.98 5.90 4.54
N LEU A 124 -9.85 5.23 4.65
CA LEU A 124 -8.81 5.53 5.64
C LEU A 124 -7.45 5.64 4.94
N ASN A 125 -6.84 6.83 5.05
CA ASN A 125 -5.51 7.10 4.55
C ASN A 125 -4.57 7.43 5.71
N LEU A 126 -3.51 6.64 5.86
CA LEU A 126 -2.52 6.78 6.92
C LEU A 126 -1.13 6.98 6.33
N SER A 127 -0.36 7.91 6.88
CA SER A 127 1.05 8.06 6.54
C SER A 127 1.85 8.62 7.71
N ASP A 128 3.17 8.41 7.68
CA ASP A 128 4.06 9.10 8.59
C ASP A 128 4.51 10.43 7.95
N GLU A 129 5.16 10.39 6.79
CA GLU A 129 5.58 11.58 6.05
C GLU A 129 5.02 11.53 4.63
N PHE A 130 4.20 12.49 4.25
CA PHE A 130 3.57 12.46 2.93
C PHE A 130 3.59 13.83 2.23
N TYR A 131 3.95 13.78 0.95
CA TYR A 131 3.96 14.94 0.04
C TYR A 131 2.88 14.74 -1.02
N GLY A 132 1.77 15.48 -0.92
CA GLY A 132 0.70 15.34 -1.91
C GLY A 132 -0.70 15.45 -1.34
N VAL A 133 -1.61 14.59 -1.80
CA VAL A 133 -3.03 14.69 -1.48
C VAL A 133 -3.55 13.38 -0.88
N GLN A 134 -4.29 13.50 0.21
CA GLN A 134 -5.07 12.40 0.79
C GLN A 134 -6.56 12.74 0.71
N VAL A 135 -7.33 11.88 0.05
CA VAL A 135 -8.80 12.03 -0.09
C VAL A 135 -9.49 10.83 0.54
N GLY A 136 -10.30 11.07 1.57
CA GLY A 136 -10.96 9.97 2.27
C GLY A 136 -11.91 10.41 3.38
N LEU A 137 -12.53 9.46 4.07
CA LEU A 137 -13.31 9.80 5.26
C LEU A 137 -12.39 10.22 6.40
N ILE A 138 -11.30 9.46 6.62
CA ILE A 138 -10.31 9.71 7.65
C ILE A 138 -8.94 9.76 7.00
N ASN A 139 -8.30 10.92 7.10
CA ASN A 139 -6.94 11.13 6.64
C ASN A 139 -6.04 11.46 7.84
N ARG A 140 -4.93 10.78 7.96
CA ARG A 140 -3.96 11.01 9.03
C ARG A 140 -2.54 10.96 8.50
N ALA A 141 -1.79 12.01 8.78
CA ALA A 141 -0.35 12.05 8.59
C ALA A 141 0.35 12.53 9.87
N ASN A 142 1.57 12.10 10.12
CA ASN A 142 2.39 12.72 11.15
C ASN A 142 2.95 14.05 10.64
N LEU A 143 3.52 14.03 9.43
CA LEU A 143 3.93 15.22 8.68
C LEU A 143 3.28 15.17 7.30
N LEU A 144 2.69 16.29 6.88
CA LEU A 144 2.13 16.44 5.54
C LEU A 144 2.62 17.72 4.90
N ARG A 145 2.98 17.64 3.63
CA ARG A 145 3.12 18.77 2.73
C ARG A 145 2.13 18.60 1.58
N GLY A 146 1.01 19.32 1.66
CA GLY A 146 -0.08 19.20 0.71
C GLY A 146 -1.45 19.28 1.35
N PHE A 147 -2.40 18.47 0.88
CA PHE A 147 -3.80 18.58 1.24
C PHE A 147 -4.37 17.26 1.77
N GLN A 148 -5.23 17.38 2.78
CA GLN A 148 -6.16 16.33 3.19
C GLN A 148 -7.59 16.78 2.95
N ILE A 149 -8.38 15.98 2.25
CA ILE A 149 -9.80 16.25 1.96
C ILE A 149 -10.61 15.10 2.54
N GLY A 150 -11.46 15.39 3.53
CA GLY A 150 -12.24 14.35 4.19
C GLY A 150 -12.97 14.82 5.43
N VAL A 151 -13.73 13.93 6.04
CA VAL A 151 -14.51 14.28 7.23
C VAL A 151 -13.60 14.51 8.44
N ILE A 152 -12.58 13.65 8.59
CA ILE A 152 -11.61 13.73 9.68
C ILE A 152 -10.22 13.82 9.06
N ASN A 153 -9.59 15.00 9.20
CA ASN A 153 -8.24 15.22 8.71
C ASN A 153 -7.32 15.56 9.88
N VAL A 154 -6.23 14.81 10.03
CA VAL A 154 -5.30 14.94 11.15
C VAL A 154 -3.86 15.03 10.64
N ILE A 155 -3.19 16.14 10.93
CA ILE A 155 -1.75 16.33 10.73
C ILE A 155 -1.13 16.53 12.11
N ARG A 156 -0.46 15.52 12.66
CA ARG A 156 0.04 15.56 14.04
C ARG A 156 1.11 16.61 14.27
N GLY A 157 1.97 16.86 13.27
CA GLY A 157 3.02 17.86 13.34
C GLY A 157 2.55 19.29 13.10
N ALA A 158 1.29 19.50 12.74
CA ALA A 158 0.76 20.85 12.50
C ALA A 158 0.42 21.57 13.80
N ARG A 159 0.42 22.92 13.76
CA ARG A 159 0.00 23.77 14.88
C ARG A 159 -1.46 23.53 15.28
N VAL A 160 -2.33 23.23 14.29
CA VAL A 160 -3.70 22.79 14.48
C VAL A 160 -3.82 21.37 13.92
N PRO A 161 -3.73 20.33 14.74
CA PRO A 161 -3.65 18.95 14.26
C PRO A 161 -4.91 18.45 13.57
N PHE A 162 -6.07 18.90 13.96
CA PHE A 162 -7.35 18.43 13.44
C PHE A 162 -8.11 19.56 12.74
N VAL A 163 -8.47 19.33 11.48
CA VAL A 163 -9.31 20.26 10.69
C VAL A 163 -10.29 19.42 9.85
N PRO A 164 -11.61 19.60 10.01
CA PRO A 164 -12.57 18.90 9.17
C PRO A 164 -12.62 19.50 7.75
N VAL A 165 -13.09 18.70 6.81
CA VAL A 165 -13.32 18.99 5.39
C VAL A 165 -12.02 19.14 4.61
N VAL A 166 -11.22 20.15 4.87
CA VAL A 166 -9.93 20.37 4.18
C VAL A 166 -8.87 20.77 5.21
N ASN A 167 -7.77 20.07 5.22
CA ASN A 167 -6.59 20.38 6.03
C ASN A 167 -5.36 20.57 5.12
N VAL A 168 -4.48 21.50 5.46
CA VAL A 168 -3.30 21.83 4.66
C VAL A 168 -2.06 21.72 5.52
N GLY A 169 -1.07 20.99 5.03
CA GLY A 169 0.26 20.86 5.61
C GLY A 169 1.31 21.62 4.78
N PHE A 170 2.31 22.22 5.44
CA PHE A 170 3.41 22.99 4.83
C PHE A 170 4.76 22.44 5.21
#